data_66867be533da28b48fe034c7256c12ca
#
_entry.id   66867be533da28b48fe034c7256c12ca
#
_cell.length_a   1.000
_cell.length_b   1.000
_cell.length_c   1.000
_cell.angle_alpha   90.00
_cell.angle_beta   90.00
_cell.angle_gamma   90.00
#
_symmetry.space_group_name_H-M   'P 1'
#
loop_
_entity.id
_entity.type
_entity.pdbx_description
1 polymer ?
#
loop_
_entity_poly.entity_id
_entity_poly.type
_entity_poly.pdbx_seq_one_letter_code
_entity_poly.pdbx_strand_id
1 'polypeptide(L)'
;MSLTNCFSHISNRTRVGACISAFLLCVSLTVGIFPSTAQADVRQSDIIAGISVESRGLNASSCPNVVAEYVYVVDDQGQVYFERGADTQTHIASITKVMTALVALEYGDPQSTTITVSQTAATIGESSAMLQTGDSMNLETALKALMIPSGNDAAQAIAESMGDSVKQQL
;
A
#
# COMPACT_ATOMS: atom_id res chain seq x y z
N MET A 1 35.99 26.45 -52.69
CA MET A 1 36.17 27.44 -51.59
C MET A 1 35.60 26.81 -50.31
N SER A 2 36.50 26.38 -49.43
CA SER A 2 36.20 25.49 -48.29
C SER A 2 35.70 26.27 -47.07
N LEU A 3 34.60 25.78 -46.47
CA LEU A 3 33.93 26.33 -45.27
C LEU A 3 34.64 26.02 -43.93
N THR A 4 35.95 25.74 -43.94
CA THR A 4 36.68 25.26 -42.78
C THR A 4 37.39 26.35 -41.96
N ASN A 5 37.28 27.64 -42.29
CA ASN A 5 38.10 28.70 -41.62
C ASN A 5 37.30 29.70 -40.78
N CYS A 6 36.09 29.40 -40.32
CA CYS A 6 35.33 30.38 -39.52
C CYS A 6 35.20 30.06 -38.02
N PHE A 7 35.87 29.02 -37.51
CA PHE A 7 35.71 28.59 -36.11
C PHE A 7 36.95 28.67 -35.20
N SER A 8 38.01 29.37 -35.65
CA SER A 8 39.28 29.37 -34.89
C SER A 8 39.49 30.53 -33.90
N HIS A 9 38.52 31.37 -33.62
CA HIS A 9 38.68 32.54 -32.75
C HIS A 9 37.60 32.72 -31.67
N ILE A 10 36.99 31.66 -31.19
CA ILE A 10 36.21 31.75 -29.95
C ILE A 10 37.11 31.32 -28.80
N SER A 11 37.55 32.35 -28.03
CA SER A 11 38.43 32.23 -26.90
C SER A 11 38.03 31.10 -25.94
N ASN A 12 38.99 30.25 -25.56
CA ASN A 12 38.82 29.12 -24.63
C ASN A 12 38.27 29.56 -23.26
N ARG A 13 38.32 30.83 -22.93
CA ARG A 13 37.76 31.38 -21.67
C ARG A 13 36.25 31.42 -21.62
N THR A 14 35.57 31.64 -22.75
CA THR A 14 34.12 31.70 -22.83
C THR A 14 33.48 30.29 -22.76
N ARG A 15 34.17 29.26 -23.26
CA ARG A 15 33.69 27.87 -23.20
C ARG A 15 33.77 27.28 -21.79
N VAL A 16 34.83 27.60 -21.04
CA VAL A 16 35.00 27.15 -19.64
C VAL A 16 33.96 27.83 -18.74
N GLY A 17 33.71 29.12 -18.93
CA GLY A 17 32.70 29.86 -18.15
C GLY A 17 31.29 29.37 -18.40
N ALA A 18 30.96 29.06 -19.68
CA ALA A 18 29.64 28.52 -20.03
C ALA A 18 29.41 27.11 -19.47
N CYS A 19 30.43 26.25 -19.48
CA CYS A 19 30.34 24.90 -18.89
C CYS A 19 30.20 24.94 -17.36
N ILE A 20 30.92 25.85 -16.68
CA ILE A 20 30.85 26.02 -15.22
C ILE A 20 29.47 26.57 -14.82
N SER A 21 28.94 27.53 -15.56
CA SER A 21 27.60 28.10 -15.31
C SER A 21 26.50 27.09 -15.56
N ALA A 22 26.59 26.25 -16.60
CA ALA A 22 25.63 25.20 -16.89
C ALA A 22 25.71 24.08 -15.81
N PHE A 23 26.90 23.75 -15.33
CA PHE A 23 27.08 22.75 -14.28
C PHE A 23 26.54 23.24 -12.92
N LEU A 24 26.78 24.52 -12.57
CA LEU A 24 26.21 25.15 -11.37
C LEU A 24 24.71 25.28 -11.45
N LEU A 25 24.11 25.54 -12.63
CA LEU A 25 22.68 25.57 -12.82
C LEU A 25 22.07 24.19 -12.71
N CYS A 26 22.69 23.14 -13.25
CA CYS A 26 22.26 21.76 -13.09
C CYS A 26 22.35 21.27 -11.63
N VAL A 27 23.41 21.65 -10.89
CA VAL A 27 23.53 21.26 -9.48
C VAL A 27 22.52 22.00 -8.62
N SER A 28 22.19 23.26 -8.92
CA SER A 28 21.14 24.00 -8.18
C SER A 28 19.72 23.51 -8.49
N LEU A 29 19.47 22.92 -9.67
CA LEU A 29 18.17 22.32 -10.01
C LEU A 29 17.98 20.90 -9.42
N THR A 30 19.06 20.19 -9.07
CA THR A 30 18.97 18.86 -8.47
C THR A 30 18.83 18.88 -6.94
N VAL A 31 19.10 19.99 -6.27
CA VAL A 31 18.93 20.13 -4.81
C VAL A 31 17.46 20.35 -4.40
N GLY A 32 16.54 20.60 -5.37
CA GLY A 32 15.12 20.87 -5.12
C GLY A 32 14.18 19.69 -5.24
N ILE A 33 14.63 18.48 -5.61
CA ILE A 33 13.77 17.29 -5.78
C ILE A 33 14.30 16.14 -4.91
N PHE A 34 14.53 16.40 -3.63
CA PHE A 34 14.34 15.33 -2.67
C PHE A 34 12.83 15.29 -2.38
N PRO A 35 12.14 14.16 -2.62
CA PRO A 35 10.82 14.02 -2.06
C PRO A 35 10.99 14.28 -0.56
N SER A 36 10.33 15.32 -0.04
CA SER A 36 10.20 15.45 1.39
C SER A 36 9.61 14.12 1.82
N THR A 37 10.37 13.31 2.53
CA THR A 37 9.80 12.15 3.23
C THR A 37 8.64 12.74 4.01
N ALA A 38 7.43 12.34 3.65
CA ALA A 38 6.23 12.74 4.37
C ALA A 38 6.44 12.25 5.80
N GLN A 39 6.94 13.11 6.64
CA GLN A 39 7.12 12.84 8.05
C GLN A 39 5.71 12.93 8.63
N ALA A 40 5.14 11.79 8.94
CA ALA A 40 3.85 11.75 9.60
C ALA A 40 4.03 12.29 11.00
N ASP A 41 3.75 13.58 11.16
CA ASP A 41 3.70 14.20 12.46
C ASP A 41 2.47 13.72 13.22
N VAL A 42 2.66 13.42 14.52
CA VAL A 42 1.55 13.22 15.45
C VAL A 42 0.71 14.48 15.50
N ARG A 43 -0.59 14.32 15.28
CA ARG A 43 -1.54 15.45 15.29
C ARG A 43 -2.02 15.69 16.72
N GLN A 44 -2.27 16.94 17.06
CA GLN A 44 -2.84 17.31 18.36
C GLN A 44 -4.21 16.66 18.63
N SER A 45 -4.94 16.36 17.54
CA SER A 45 -6.22 15.65 17.59
C SER A 45 -6.12 14.14 17.73
N ASP A 46 -4.93 13.54 17.62
CA ASP A 46 -4.75 12.09 17.79
C ASP A 46 -5.14 11.70 19.23
N ILE A 47 -5.81 10.55 19.36
CA ILE A 47 -6.24 10.02 20.64
C ILE A 47 -5.27 8.91 21.09
N ILE A 48 -4.75 9.02 22.30
CA ILE A 48 -3.88 8.04 22.92
C ILE A 48 -4.52 7.59 24.24
N ALA A 49 -4.82 6.30 24.33
CA ALA A 49 -5.52 5.72 25.48
C ALA A 49 -6.78 6.52 25.89
N GLY A 50 -7.63 6.82 24.90
CA GLY A 50 -8.92 7.47 25.07
C GLY A 50 -8.89 8.99 25.35
N ILE A 51 -7.71 9.63 25.32
CA ILE A 51 -7.57 11.08 25.58
C ILE A 51 -6.72 11.71 24.49
N SER A 52 -7.15 12.87 23.95
CA SER A 52 -6.40 13.57 22.91
C SER A 52 -5.02 14.02 23.40
N VAL A 53 -4.07 14.08 22.47
CA VAL A 53 -2.69 14.58 22.71
C VAL A 53 -2.74 15.98 23.31
N GLU A 54 -3.61 16.84 22.77
CA GLU A 54 -3.83 18.20 23.25
C GLU A 54 -4.30 18.23 24.72
N SER A 55 -5.32 17.41 25.05
CA SER A 55 -5.88 17.36 26.42
C SER A 55 -4.90 16.80 27.45
N ARG A 56 -3.93 15.99 27.02
CA ARG A 56 -2.86 15.48 27.90
C ARG A 56 -1.75 16.49 28.15
N GLY A 57 -1.70 17.57 27.40
CA GLY A 57 -0.59 18.52 27.43
C GLY A 57 0.75 17.88 26.98
N LEU A 58 0.67 16.81 26.18
CA LEU A 58 1.86 16.11 25.68
C LEU A 58 2.45 16.86 24.48
N ASN A 59 3.77 16.86 24.40
CA ASN A 59 4.43 17.28 23.17
C ASN A 59 4.22 16.19 22.10
N ALA A 60 3.80 16.57 20.90
CA ALA A 60 3.61 15.67 19.76
C ALA A 60 4.83 14.78 19.49
N SER A 61 6.05 15.29 19.74
CA SER A 61 7.29 14.51 19.60
C SER A 61 7.44 13.34 20.58
N SER A 62 6.63 13.30 21.64
CA SER A 62 6.62 12.20 22.62
C SER A 62 5.67 11.07 22.25
N CYS A 63 4.91 11.22 21.17
CA CYS A 63 3.89 10.27 20.72
C CYS A 63 4.45 9.36 19.62
N PRO A 64 3.84 8.17 19.38
CA PRO A 64 4.24 7.30 18.30
C PRO A 64 4.15 8.00 16.94
N ASN A 65 5.26 8.02 16.20
CA ASN A 65 5.27 8.56 14.84
C ASN A 65 4.79 7.48 13.85
N VAL A 66 3.56 7.60 13.39
CA VAL A 66 2.92 6.63 12.49
C VAL A 66 2.61 7.29 11.15
N VAL A 67 3.21 6.76 10.08
CA VAL A 67 2.95 7.19 8.69
C VAL A 67 1.66 6.52 8.21
N ALA A 68 0.53 6.96 8.76
CA ALA A 68 -0.80 6.53 8.33
C ALA A 68 -1.77 7.71 8.46
N GLU A 69 -2.69 7.81 7.52
CA GLU A 69 -3.73 8.85 7.53
C GLU A 69 -4.82 8.53 8.54
N TYR A 70 -5.18 7.25 8.64
CA TYR A 70 -6.18 6.72 9.56
C TYR A 70 -5.57 5.59 10.38
N VAL A 71 -5.83 5.57 11.68
CA VAL A 71 -5.31 4.57 12.61
C VAL A 71 -6.35 4.26 13.67
N TYR A 72 -6.52 2.99 14.00
CA TYR A 72 -7.32 2.55 15.13
C TYR A 72 -6.64 1.34 15.77
N VAL A 73 -6.21 1.48 17.02
CA VAL A 73 -5.55 0.41 17.80
C VAL A 73 -6.37 0.17 19.05
N VAL A 74 -6.91 -1.03 19.16
CA VAL A 74 -7.81 -1.45 20.22
C VAL A 74 -7.44 -2.86 20.71
N ASP A 75 -7.64 -3.17 21.97
CA ASP A 75 -7.51 -4.54 22.48
C ASP A 75 -8.83 -5.33 22.42
N ASP A 76 -8.79 -6.56 22.85
CA ASP A 76 -9.94 -7.48 22.91
C ASP A 76 -10.99 -7.08 23.95
N GLN A 77 -10.67 -6.14 24.84
CA GLN A 77 -11.59 -5.56 25.81
C GLN A 77 -12.25 -4.27 25.31
N GLY A 78 -11.90 -3.82 24.11
CA GLY A 78 -12.40 -2.56 23.52
C GLY A 78 -11.67 -1.31 24.02
N GLN A 79 -10.55 -1.45 24.73
CA GLN A 79 -9.74 -0.30 25.16
C GLN A 79 -8.97 0.26 23.96
N VAL A 80 -9.24 1.51 23.61
CA VAL A 80 -8.53 2.20 22.53
C VAL A 80 -7.19 2.72 23.02
N TYR A 81 -6.11 2.31 22.36
CA TYR A 81 -4.75 2.76 22.66
C TYR A 81 -4.29 3.91 21.78
N PHE A 82 -4.69 3.92 20.53
CA PHE A 82 -4.36 5.00 19.59
C PHE A 82 -5.45 5.13 18.53
N GLU A 83 -5.82 6.37 18.22
CA GLU A 83 -6.85 6.67 17.23
C GLU A 83 -6.49 7.92 16.45
N ARG A 84 -6.65 7.84 15.14
CA ARG A 84 -6.56 8.96 14.21
C ARG A 84 -7.60 8.77 13.11
N GLY A 85 -8.59 9.66 13.04
CA GLY A 85 -9.63 9.62 12.01
C GLY A 85 -10.36 8.28 11.90
N ALA A 86 -10.59 7.58 13.03
CA ALA A 86 -11.13 6.21 13.06
C ALA A 86 -12.52 6.11 12.43
N ASP A 87 -13.34 7.15 12.56
CA ASP A 87 -14.71 7.20 12.01
C ASP A 87 -14.76 7.74 10.56
N THR A 88 -13.60 8.01 9.96
CA THR A 88 -13.55 8.52 8.59
C THR A 88 -13.75 7.38 7.59
N GLN A 89 -14.81 7.47 6.78
CA GLN A 89 -15.02 6.53 5.70
C GLN A 89 -13.93 6.67 4.63
N THR A 90 -13.22 5.57 4.36
CA THR A 90 -12.10 5.55 3.43
C THR A 90 -12.02 4.24 2.66
N HIS A 91 -11.23 4.22 1.60
CA HIS A 91 -10.90 2.99 0.88
C HIS A 91 -9.88 2.18 1.68
N ILE A 92 -10.27 0.98 2.08
CA ILE A 92 -9.43 0.09 2.90
C ILE A 92 -8.56 -0.87 2.08
N ALA A 93 -8.63 -0.78 0.75
CA ALA A 93 -7.85 -1.60 -0.18
C ALA A 93 -7.89 -3.11 0.21
N SER A 94 -6.74 -3.77 0.24
CA SER A 94 -6.64 -5.20 0.53
C SER A 94 -7.05 -5.62 1.94
N ILE A 95 -7.29 -4.70 2.87
CA ILE A 95 -7.89 -5.06 4.17
C ILE A 95 -9.28 -5.71 3.98
N THR A 96 -9.98 -5.40 2.88
CA THR A 96 -11.23 -6.08 2.47
C THR A 96 -11.09 -7.61 2.43
N LYS A 97 -9.92 -8.15 2.14
CA LYS A 97 -9.65 -9.60 2.10
C LYS A 97 -9.81 -10.30 3.45
N VAL A 98 -9.70 -9.56 4.55
CA VAL A 98 -10.02 -10.08 5.89
C VAL A 98 -11.49 -10.49 5.96
N MET A 99 -12.40 -9.71 5.38
CA MET A 99 -13.82 -10.08 5.31
C MET A 99 -14.03 -11.31 4.45
N THR A 100 -13.36 -11.41 3.30
CA THR A 100 -13.40 -12.61 2.45
C THR A 100 -12.95 -13.85 3.23
N ALA A 101 -11.87 -13.73 4.00
CA ALA A 101 -11.35 -14.83 4.81
C ALA A 101 -12.32 -15.22 5.94
N LEU A 102 -12.92 -14.25 6.64
CA LEU A 102 -13.90 -14.50 7.71
C LEU A 102 -15.13 -15.23 7.16
N VAL A 103 -15.72 -14.75 6.08
CA VAL A 103 -16.88 -15.39 5.44
C VAL A 103 -16.51 -16.81 4.97
N ALA A 104 -15.33 -16.98 4.36
CA ALA A 104 -14.90 -18.30 3.92
C ALA A 104 -14.73 -19.29 5.08
N LEU A 105 -14.23 -18.85 6.22
CA LEU A 105 -14.10 -19.67 7.43
C LEU A 105 -15.43 -19.95 8.14
N GLU A 106 -16.40 -19.07 8.00
CA GLU A 106 -17.73 -19.27 8.58
C GLU A 106 -18.51 -20.36 7.82
N TYR A 107 -18.37 -20.43 6.50
CA TYR A 107 -19.14 -21.32 5.64
C TYR A 107 -18.37 -22.52 5.08
N GLY A 108 -17.05 -22.61 5.33
CA GLY A 108 -16.20 -23.68 4.82
C GLY A 108 -15.24 -24.23 5.86
N ASP A 109 -15.00 -25.55 5.75
CA ASP A 109 -13.98 -26.21 6.56
C ASP A 109 -12.59 -26.06 5.89
N PRO A 110 -11.58 -25.55 6.58
CA PRO A 110 -10.26 -25.27 6.00
C PRO A 110 -9.57 -26.48 5.36
N GLN A 111 -9.83 -27.69 5.86
CA GLN A 111 -9.16 -28.91 5.40
C GLN A 111 -9.91 -29.64 4.30
N SER A 112 -11.25 -29.61 4.34
CA SER A 112 -12.10 -30.42 3.45
C SER A 112 -12.74 -29.62 2.33
N THR A 113 -12.93 -28.29 2.48
CA THR A 113 -13.49 -27.46 1.41
C THR A 113 -12.49 -27.30 0.28
N THR A 114 -12.89 -27.69 -0.92
CA THR A 114 -12.06 -27.60 -2.13
C THR A 114 -12.32 -26.29 -2.85
N ILE A 115 -11.27 -25.55 -3.15
CA ILE A 115 -11.27 -24.33 -3.96
C ILE A 115 -10.65 -24.66 -5.31
N THR A 116 -11.37 -24.34 -6.39
CA THR A 116 -10.90 -24.53 -7.77
C THR A 116 -10.75 -23.19 -8.46
N VAL A 117 -9.61 -23.00 -9.10
CA VAL A 117 -9.26 -21.74 -9.77
C VAL A 117 -9.85 -21.71 -11.17
N SER A 118 -10.77 -20.81 -11.42
CA SER A 118 -11.34 -20.58 -12.76
C SER A 118 -10.36 -19.78 -13.64
N GLN A 119 -10.65 -19.75 -14.94
CA GLN A 119 -9.91 -18.87 -15.86
C GLN A 119 -10.07 -17.38 -15.47
N THR A 120 -11.25 -16.99 -15.01
CA THR A 120 -11.51 -15.63 -14.53
C THR A 120 -10.62 -15.29 -13.35
N ALA A 121 -10.57 -16.17 -12.34
CA ALA A 121 -9.71 -15.97 -11.18
C ALA A 121 -8.23 -15.88 -11.55
N ALA A 122 -7.72 -16.81 -12.37
CA ALA A 122 -6.31 -16.86 -12.78
C ALA A 122 -5.86 -15.63 -13.60
N THR A 123 -6.78 -14.88 -14.21
CA THR A 123 -6.46 -13.72 -15.05
C THR A 123 -6.68 -12.37 -14.38
N ILE A 124 -7.11 -12.35 -13.11
CA ILE A 124 -7.26 -11.13 -12.35
C ILE A 124 -5.89 -10.48 -12.13
N GLY A 125 -5.81 -9.19 -12.46
CA GLY A 125 -4.59 -8.39 -12.33
C GLY A 125 -4.31 -7.91 -10.90
N GLU A 126 -3.27 -7.10 -10.77
CA GLU A 126 -2.70 -6.51 -9.55
C GLU A 126 -1.98 -7.56 -8.68
N SER A 127 -2.24 -7.59 -7.35
CA SER A 127 -1.61 -8.57 -6.46
C SER A 127 -2.10 -9.99 -6.76
N SER A 128 -1.19 -10.92 -6.98
CA SER A 128 -1.49 -12.31 -7.37
C SER A 128 -0.67 -13.30 -6.55
N ALA A 129 -1.28 -14.43 -6.24
CA ALA A 129 -0.61 -15.62 -5.72
C ALA A 129 -0.07 -16.53 -6.82
N MET A 130 -0.17 -16.10 -8.10
CA MET A 130 0.28 -16.80 -9.30
C MET A 130 -0.47 -18.14 -9.53
N LEU A 131 -1.74 -18.18 -9.14
CA LEU A 131 -2.60 -19.34 -9.35
C LEU A 131 -2.94 -19.50 -10.83
N GLN A 132 -3.05 -20.76 -11.27
CA GLN A 132 -3.35 -21.10 -12.67
C GLN A 132 -4.74 -21.69 -12.82
N THR A 133 -5.33 -21.51 -13.99
CA THR A 133 -6.61 -22.12 -14.32
C THR A 133 -6.56 -23.65 -14.13
N GLY A 134 -7.49 -24.18 -13.36
CA GLY A 134 -7.59 -25.61 -13.03
C GLY A 134 -6.84 -26.01 -11.77
N ASP A 135 -6.06 -25.12 -11.14
CA ASP A 135 -5.50 -25.41 -9.83
C ASP A 135 -6.60 -25.75 -8.84
N SER A 136 -6.35 -26.75 -8.00
CA SER A 136 -7.28 -27.21 -6.97
C SER A 136 -6.56 -27.37 -5.66
N MET A 137 -7.09 -26.79 -4.60
CA MET A 137 -6.47 -26.79 -3.28
C MET A 137 -7.54 -26.76 -2.18
N ASN A 138 -7.16 -27.09 -0.95
CA ASN A 138 -8.06 -26.89 0.19
C ASN A 138 -8.18 -25.41 0.57
N LEU A 139 -9.23 -25.07 1.32
CA LEU A 139 -9.50 -23.68 1.74
C LEU A 139 -8.35 -23.09 2.56
N GLU A 140 -7.66 -23.88 3.41
CA GLU A 140 -6.50 -23.38 4.17
C GLU A 140 -5.39 -22.85 3.24
N THR A 141 -5.08 -23.59 2.18
CA THR A 141 -4.08 -23.18 1.18
C THR A 141 -4.54 -21.96 0.42
N ALA A 142 -5.81 -21.89 0.02
CA ALA A 142 -6.38 -20.74 -0.66
C ALA A 142 -6.37 -19.49 0.25
N LEU A 143 -6.65 -19.62 1.55
CA LEU A 143 -6.55 -18.53 2.51
C LEU A 143 -5.11 -18.03 2.70
N LYS A 144 -4.11 -18.91 2.66
CA LYS A 144 -2.70 -18.50 2.65
C LYS A 144 -2.36 -17.73 1.38
N ALA A 145 -2.83 -18.17 0.22
CA ALA A 145 -2.68 -17.47 -1.05
C ALA A 145 -3.42 -16.11 -1.07
N LEU A 146 -4.54 -16.01 -0.38
CA LEU A 146 -5.28 -14.76 -0.18
C LEU A 146 -4.51 -13.76 0.70
N MET A 147 -4.04 -14.22 1.86
CA MET A 147 -3.59 -13.32 2.93
C MET A 147 -2.09 -12.97 2.85
N ILE A 148 -1.21 -13.89 2.41
CA ILE A 148 0.24 -13.66 2.41
C ILE A 148 0.67 -12.75 1.27
N PRO A 149 0.45 -13.08 -0.03
CA PRO A 149 0.76 -12.19 -1.14
C PRO A 149 -0.38 -11.22 -1.45
N SER A 150 -1.49 -11.27 -0.70
CA SER A 150 -2.69 -10.48 -0.99
C SER A 150 -3.31 -10.82 -2.35
N GLY A 151 -3.36 -12.12 -2.73
CA GLY A 151 -3.77 -12.58 -4.05
C GLY A 151 -5.23 -12.25 -4.39
N ASN A 152 -5.46 -11.48 -5.46
CA ASN A 152 -6.78 -11.21 -6.01
C ASN A 152 -7.35 -12.46 -6.70
N ASP A 153 -6.48 -13.26 -7.34
CA ASP A 153 -6.78 -14.56 -7.92
C ASP A 153 -7.34 -15.54 -6.87
N ALA A 154 -6.72 -15.60 -5.70
CA ALA A 154 -7.19 -16.40 -4.57
C ALA A 154 -8.53 -15.88 -4.03
N ALA A 155 -8.71 -14.56 -3.91
CA ALA A 155 -9.96 -13.96 -3.47
C ALA A 155 -11.11 -14.36 -4.39
N GLN A 156 -10.92 -14.25 -5.70
CA GLN A 156 -11.92 -14.61 -6.71
C GLN A 156 -12.22 -16.11 -6.70
N ALA A 157 -11.18 -16.96 -6.64
CA ALA A 157 -11.34 -18.40 -6.61
C ALA A 157 -12.15 -18.88 -5.38
N ILE A 158 -11.90 -18.29 -4.21
CA ILE A 158 -12.66 -18.55 -2.98
C ILE A 158 -14.11 -18.12 -3.17
N ALA A 159 -14.35 -16.91 -3.66
CA ALA A 159 -15.70 -16.38 -3.85
C ALA A 159 -16.51 -17.22 -4.85
N GLU A 160 -15.92 -17.65 -5.95
CA GLU A 160 -16.57 -18.50 -6.95
C GLU A 160 -16.87 -19.91 -6.41
N SER A 161 -15.88 -20.54 -5.74
CA SER A 161 -16.04 -21.90 -5.22
C SER A 161 -17.03 -21.98 -4.07
N MET A 162 -17.21 -20.92 -3.30
CA MET A 162 -18.06 -20.89 -2.10
C MET A 162 -19.37 -20.14 -2.31
N GLY A 163 -19.53 -19.42 -3.43
CA GLY A 163 -20.69 -18.55 -3.65
C GLY A 163 -22.04 -19.27 -3.57
N ASP A 164 -22.12 -20.50 -4.00
CA ASP A 164 -23.35 -21.28 -3.92
C ASP A 164 -23.62 -21.81 -2.49
N SER A 165 -22.57 -22.15 -1.74
CA SER A 165 -22.70 -22.57 -0.34
C SER A 165 -23.19 -21.41 0.53
N VAL A 166 -22.68 -20.20 0.32
CA VAL A 166 -23.13 -18.99 1.02
C VAL A 166 -24.57 -18.64 0.67
N LYS A 167 -24.97 -18.71 -0.61
CA LYS A 167 -26.35 -18.43 -1.05
C LYS A 167 -27.39 -19.41 -0.52
N GLN A 168 -27.00 -20.64 -0.24
CA GLN A 168 -27.92 -21.65 0.29
C GLN A 168 -28.22 -21.47 1.80
N GLN A 169 -27.42 -20.68 2.50
CA GLN A 169 -27.54 -20.47 3.94
C GLN A 169 -28.13 -19.09 4.30
N LEU A 170 -28.31 -18.21 3.32
CA LEU A 170 -28.99 -16.92 3.43
C LEU A 170 -30.46 -17.03 3.05
#